data_ae699b6ff2b446645a6fca482605be35
#
_entry.id   ae699b6ff2b446645a6fca482605be35
#
_cell.length_a   1.000
_cell.length_b   1.000
_cell.length_c   1.000
_cell.angle_alpha   90.00
_cell.angle_beta   90.00
_cell.angle_gamma   90.00
#
_symmetry.space_group_name_H-M   'P 1'
#
loop_
_entity.id
_entity.type
_entity.pdbx_description
1 polymer ?
#
loop_
_entity_poly.entity_id
_entity_poly.type
_entity_poly.pdbx_seq_one_letter_code
_entity_poly.pdbx_strand_id
1 'polypeptide(L)'
;MVIVGTIFLALCFTNVLASDRLAGLGRIVNGKNANIASYPYIVRLRVNSAGVCGASIITYTHVFTAAHCLYKNQNPASITLYGGSTSQTSGGVVFFASKVIIHPYYNPETHNYDAGIVQIKNSFQGYKNIAPIALQDAEVPSDTTCYAAGWGYNNYDRKTSPDNLQYATLQVISPQQCSAAWSGYATPQFICAQQNNNGDVCNGDSGGPFVCNDKLTGATSYGGVACRGKLPSAFTKVFAPAIREFIRSVAGI
;
A
#
# COMPACT_ATOMS: atom_id res chain seq x y z
N MET A 1 75.26 34.22 -24.74
CA MET A 1 73.94 34.85 -24.58
C MET A 1 72.94 33.73 -24.80
N VAL A 2 72.48 33.14 -23.71
CA VAL A 2 71.60 31.99 -23.73
C VAL A 2 70.18 32.45 -23.40
N ILE A 3 69.24 32.29 -24.32
CA ILE A 3 67.86 32.63 -24.16
C ILE A 3 67.15 31.41 -23.58
N VAL A 4 66.66 31.52 -22.32
CA VAL A 4 65.85 30.49 -21.67
C VAL A 4 64.42 30.80 -22.04
N GLY A 5 63.80 29.92 -22.82
CA GLY A 5 62.41 30.00 -23.17
C GLY A 5 61.56 29.31 -22.08
N THR A 6 60.72 30.08 -21.43
CA THR A 6 59.78 29.59 -20.40
C THR A 6 58.54 29.08 -21.10
N ILE A 7 58.31 27.76 -21.00
CA ILE A 7 57.07 27.11 -21.48
C ILE A 7 55.99 27.26 -20.40
N PHE A 8 54.95 28.04 -20.68
CA PHE A 8 53.74 28.10 -19.86
C PHE A 8 52.86 26.91 -20.20
N LEU A 9 52.77 25.98 -19.28
CA LEU A 9 51.82 24.86 -19.35
C LEU A 9 50.45 25.36 -18.84
N ALA A 10 49.51 25.62 -19.76
CA ALA A 10 48.14 25.96 -19.42
C ALA A 10 47.40 24.68 -18.98
N LEU A 11 47.19 24.54 -17.68
CA LEU A 11 46.30 23.53 -17.09
C LEU A 11 44.85 23.94 -17.36
N CYS A 12 44.23 23.31 -18.37
CA CYS A 12 42.78 23.33 -18.55
C CYS A 12 42.13 22.53 -17.42
N PHE A 13 41.64 23.24 -16.39
CA PHE A 13 40.69 22.68 -15.45
C PHE A 13 39.34 22.52 -16.17
N THR A 14 39.04 21.34 -16.67
CA THR A 14 37.69 20.98 -17.03
C THR A 14 36.89 20.83 -15.73
N ASN A 15 36.07 21.84 -15.43
CA ASN A 15 35.00 21.72 -14.45
C ASN A 15 34.03 20.66 -14.97
N VAL A 16 34.19 19.41 -14.53
CA VAL A 16 33.16 18.40 -14.58
C VAL A 16 32.11 18.86 -13.57
N LEU A 17 31.12 19.56 -14.06
CA LEU A 17 29.86 19.71 -13.32
C LEU A 17 29.31 18.30 -13.14
N ALA A 18 29.56 17.73 -11.96
CA ALA A 18 28.81 16.60 -11.47
C ALA A 18 27.35 17.08 -11.43
N SER A 19 26.59 16.69 -12.46
CA SER A 19 25.14 16.77 -12.36
C SER A 19 24.78 15.81 -11.23
N ASP A 20 24.53 16.36 -10.05
CA ASP A 20 23.79 15.67 -9.01
C ASP A 20 22.47 15.22 -9.66
N ARG A 21 22.48 13.99 -10.13
CA ARG A 21 21.24 13.28 -10.36
C ARG A 21 20.59 13.24 -8.98
N LEU A 22 19.63 14.13 -8.79
CA LEU A 22 18.60 13.95 -7.79
C LEU A 22 17.98 12.59 -8.07
N ALA A 23 18.54 11.56 -7.45
CA ALA A 23 17.94 10.25 -7.38
C ALA A 23 16.54 10.49 -6.78
N GLY A 24 15.53 10.31 -7.62
CA GLY A 24 14.15 10.56 -7.24
C GLY A 24 13.88 9.85 -5.92
N LEU A 25 13.52 10.62 -4.90
CA LEU A 25 13.10 10.12 -3.60
C LEU A 25 11.85 9.24 -3.85
N GLY A 26 12.05 7.94 -3.84
CA GLY A 26 11.01 6.94 -4.02
C GLY A 26 9.98 7.03 -2.89
N ARG A 27 8.74 6.76 -3.22
CA ARG A 27 7.52 7.02 -2.44
C ARG A 27 6.65 5.76 -2.49
N ILE A 28 6.02 5.31 -1.40
CA ILE A 28 6.14 3.93 -0.94
C ILE A 28 7.63 3.70 -1.04
N VAL A 29 8.37 3.35 -0.09
CA VAL A 29 9.84 3.44 -0.22
C VAL A 29 10.27 2.83 -1.57
N ASN A 30 10.91 3.63 -2.46
CA ASN A 30 11.22 3.30 -3.86
C ASN A 30 10.02 3.06 -4.80
N GLY A 31 8.82 3.58 -4.49
CA GLY A 31 7.65 3.54 -5.37
C GLY A 31 7.69 4.58 -6.51
N LYS A 32 6.65 4.58 -7.33
CA LYS A 32 6.44 5.51 -8.45
C LYS A 32 5.11 6.25 -8.29
N ASN A 33 5.02 7.44 -8.87
CA ASN A 33 3.75 8.18 -8.93
C ASN A 33 2.70 7.37 -9.69
N ALA A 34 1.49 7.32 -9.13
CA ALA A 34 0.33 6.68 -9.72
C ALA A 34 -0.75 7.72 -10.07
N ASN A 35 -1.49 7.46 -11.14
CA ASN A 35 -2.69 8.24 -11.46
C ASN A 35 -3.91 7.48 -10.95
N ILE A 36 -4.79 8.14 -10.21
CA ILE A 36 -6.00 7.53 -9.63
C ILE A 36 -6.90 6.86 -10.68
N ALA A 37 -6.88 7.31 -11.92
CA ALA A 37 -7.64 6.69 -13.00
C ALA A 37 -7.26 5.22 -13.27
N SER A 38 -6.03 4.82 -12.94
CA SER A 38 -5.55 3.43 -13.02
C SER A 38 -5.80 2.64 -11.73
N TYR A 39 -6.22 3.29 -10.65
CA TYR A 39 -6.45 2.70 -9.33
C TYR A 39 -7.80 3.16 -8.74
N PRO A 40 -8.92 3.08 -9.50
CA PRO A 40 -10.20 3.70 -9.10
C PRO A 40 -10.83 3.07 -7.86
N TYR A 41 -10.33 1.93 -7.42
CA TYR A 41 -10.80 1.20 -6.24
C TYR A 41 -10.10 1.61 -4.94
N ILE A 42 -8.99 2.38 -5.02
CA ILE A 42 -8.28 2.76 -3.80
C ILE A 42 -8.97 3.95 -3.12
N VAL A 43 -9.17 3.83 -1.82
CA VAL A 43 -9.65 4.92 -0.98
C VAL A 43 -8.75 5.05 0.26
N ARG A 44 -8.66 6.27 0.76
CA ARG A 44 -7.96 6.59 2.00
C ARG A 44 -8.95 6.54 3.16
N LEU A 45 -8.70 5.68 4.13
CA LEU A 45 -9.51 5.52 5.33
C LEU A 45 -8.95 6.40 6.45
N ARG A 46 -9.80 7.22 7.05
CA ARG A 46 -9.47 8.07 8.20
C ARG A 46 -10.30 7.67 9.41
N VAL A 47 -9.62 7.54 10.56
CA VAL A 47 -10.24 7.28 11.86
C VAL A 47 -10.00 8.50 12.75
N ASN A 48 -11.05 9.10 13.28
CA ASN A 48 -11.00 10.33 14.10
C ASN A 48 -10.23 11.48 13.42
N SER A 49 -10.30 11.60 12.10
CA SER A 49 -9.59 12.59 11.28
C SER A 49 -8.06 12.56 11.36
N ALA A 50 -7.47 11.66 12.15
CA ALA A 50 -6.02 11.59 12.40
C ALA A 50 -5.38 10.27 11.96
N GLY A 51 -5.97 9.11 12.27
CA GLY A 51 -5.48 7.81 11.82
C GLY A 51 -5.70 7.62 10.32
N VAL A 52 -4.66 7.15 9.61
CA VAL A 52 -4.73 6.97 8.16
C VAL A 52 -4.35 5.54 7.80
N CYS A 53 -5.25 4.92 7.05
CA CYS A 53 -5.06 3.63 6.38
C CYS A 53 -5.52 3.75 4.92
N GLY A 54 -5.17 2.75 4.11
CA GLY A 54 -5.78 2.49 2.83
C GLY A 54 -6.97 1.54 2.94
N ALA A 55 -7.79 1.49 1.92
CA ALA A 55 -8.83 0.48 1.74
C ALA A 55 -9.10 0.29 0.24
N SER A 56 -9.78 -0.81 -0.11
CA SER A 56 -10.15 -1.15 -1.49
C SER A 56 -11.66 -1.25 -1.62
N ILE A 57 -12.25 -0.56 -2.58
CA ILE A 57 -13.68 -0.68 -2.91
C ILE A 57 -13.91 -2.07 -3.52
N ILE A 58 -14.72 -2.90 -2.86
CA ILE A 58 -15.03 -4.26 -3.30
C ILE A 58 -16.47 -4.39 -3.84
N THR A 59 -17.37 -3.49 -3.43
CA THR A 59 -18.71 -3.28 -4.02
C THR A 59 -19.01 -1.80 -4.04
N TYR A 60 -20.11 -1.39 -4.66
CA TYR A 60 -20.50 0.04 -4.61
C TYR A 60 -20.91 0.56 -3.22
N THR A 61 -20.89 -0.28 -2.19
CA THR A 61 -21.23 0.11 -0.81
C THR A 61 -20.24 -0.39 0.24
N HIS A 62 -19.26 -1.22 -0.14
CA HIS A 62 -18.32 -1.81 0.80
C HIS A 62 -16.88 -1.61 0.37
N VAL A 63 -16.01 -1.36 1.36
CA VAL A 63 -14.55 -1.40 1.20
C VAL A 63 -13.95 -2.47 2.08
N PHE A 64 -12.88 -3.11 1.58
CA PHE A 64 -12.05 -4.03 2.32
C PHE A 64 -10.79 -3.33 2.81
N THR A 65 -10.40 -3.58 4.05
CA THR A 65 -9.22 -3.00 4.71
C THR A 65 -8.67 -3.97 5.76
N ALA A 66 -7.61 -3.60 6.45
CA ALA A 66 -7.08 -4.37 7.58
C ALA A 66 -7.90 -4.12 8.86
N ALA A 67 -8.08 -5.16 9.67
CA ALA A 67 -8.77 -5.05 10.96
C ALA A 67 -8.03 -4.14 11.95
N HIS A 68 -6.69 -4.15 11.93
CA HIS A 68 -5.90 -3.30 12.83
C HIS A 68 -6.14 -1.80 12.63
N CYS A 69 -6.58 -1.39 11.44
CA CYS A 69 -7.00 -0.01 11.16
C CYS A 69 -8.27 0.40 11.92
N LEU A 70 -9.12 -0.55 12.26
CA LEU A 70 -10.46 -0.36 12.81
C LEU A 70 -10.60 -0.81 14.26
N TYR A 71 -9.75 -1.74 14.70
CA TYR A 71 -9.89 -2.49 15.95
C TYR A 71 -10.10 -1.60 17.18
N LYS A 72 -9.35 -0.50 17.28
CA LYS A 72 -9.44 0.42 18.43
C LYS A 72 -10.61 1.39 18.34
N ASN A 73 -11.24 1.51 17.18
CA ASN A 73 -12.37 2.39 16.96
C ASN A 73 -13.30 1.86 15.88
N GLN A 74 -14.39 1.26 16.31
CA GLN A 74 -15.43 0.70 15.43
C GLN A 74 -16.69 1.57 15.35
N ASN A 75 -16.63 2.82 15.87
CA ASN A 75 -17.73 3.76 15.72
C ASN A 75 -17.77 4.31 14.28
N PRO A 76 -18.82 4.00 13.48
CA PRO A 76 -18.91 4.48 12.11
C PRO A 76 -18.87 6.00 11.98
N ALA A 77 -19.36 6.73 12.98
CA ALA A 77 -19.40 8.20 12.96
C ALA A 77 -17.99 8.84 12.91
N SER A 78 -16.98 8.11 13.35
CA SER A 78 -15.57 8.57 13.35
C SER A 78 -14.78 8.13 12.13
N ILE A 79 -15.42 7.40 11.17
CA ILE A 79 -14.74 6.84 10.01
C ILE A 79 -15.22 7.51 8.73
N THR A 80 -14.27 8.01 7.96
CA THR A 80 -14.48 8.56 6.62
C THR A 80 -13.55 7.91 5.61
N LEU A 81 -14.02 7.85 4.37
CA LEU A 81 -13.27 7.35 3.22
C LEU A 81 -13.13 8.47 2.20
N TYR A 82 -11.94 8.63 1.62
CA TYR A 82 -11.66 9.64 0.63
C TYR A 82 -11.11 8.97 -0.64
N GLY A 83 -11.74 9.22 -1.76
CA GLY A 83 -11.38 8.57 -3.03
C GLY A 83 -11.56 9.45 -4.24
N GLY A 84 -11.18 8.96 -5.42
CA GLY A 84 -11.37 9.63 -6.71
C GLY A 84 -10.32 10.69 -7.05
N SER A 85 -9.29 10.87 -6.23
CA SER A 85 -8.20 11.82 -6.48
C SER A 85 -6.82 11.18 -6.34
N THR A 86 -5.88 11.63 -7.17
CA THR A 86 -4.45 11.32 -7.00
C THR A 86 -3.87 12.02 -5.77
N SER A 87 -4.30 13.26 -5.48
CA SER A 87 -3.91 13.99 -4.28
C SER A 87 -4.68 13.49 -3.06
N GLN A 88 -3.96 13.30 -1.94
CA GLN A 88 -4.59 12.93 -0.68
C GLN A 88 -5.29 14.10 0.03
N THR A 89 -5.11 15.33 -0.44
CA THR A 89 -5.57 16.55 0.22
C THR A 89 -6.62 17.30 -0.59
N SER A 90 -6.74 17.06 -1.91
CA SER A 90 -7.62 17.83 -2.78
C SER A 90 -8.26 17.01 -3.90
N GLY A 91 -9.38 17.50 -4.46
CA GLY A 91 -9.99 16.98 -5.69
C GLY A 91 -10.78 15.67 -5.56
N GLY A 92 -10.85 15.07 -4.38
CA GLY A 92 -11.57 13.82 -4.15
C GLY A 92 -12.94 13.99 -3.50
N VAL A 93 -13.60 12.87 -3.25
CA VAL A 93 -14.92 12.77 -2.63
C VAL A 93 -14.81 12.08 -1.29
N VAL A 94 -15.52 12.61 -0.28
CA VAL A 94 -15.60 12.02 1.07
C VAL A 94 -16.86 11.19 1.21
N PHE A 95 -16.71 9.96 1.69
CA PHE A 95 -17.80 9.05 2.03
C PHE A 95 -17.79 8.76 3.52
N PHE A 96 -18.98 8.61 4.10
CA PHE A 96 -19.18 8.38 5.54
C PHE A 96 -19.55 6.93 5.78
N ALA A 97 -18.93 6.31 6.77
CA ALA A 97 -19.27 4.95 7.16
C ALA A 97 -20.68 4.87 7.78
N SER A 98 -21.39 3.77 7.49
CA SER A 98 -22.63 3.37 8.14
C SER A 98 -22.42 2.19 9.08
N LYS A 99 -21.48 1.29 8.75
CA LYS A 99 -21.15 0.11 9.55
C LYS A 99 -19.66 -0.22 9.44
N VAL A 100 -19.10 -0.74 10.52
CA VAL A 100 -17.73 -1.21 10.63
C VAL A 100 -17.76 -2.64 11.13
N ILE A 101 -17.11 -3.55 10.42
CA ILE A 101 -17.08 -4.97 10.75
C ILE A 101 -15.63 -5.43 10.67
N ILE A 102 -15.11 -6.02 11.73
CA ILE A 102 -13.81 -6.70 11.73
C ILE A 102 -14.02 -8.21 11.76
N HIS A 103 -13.06 -8.95 11.24
CA HIS A 103 -13.10 -10.41 11.28
C HIS A 103 -13.21 -10.91 12.73
N PRO A 104 -14.14 -11.82 13.07
CA PRO A 104 -14.39 -12.23 14.46
C PRO A 104 -13.19 -12.90 15.14
N TYR A 105 -12.30 -13.50 14.36
CA TYR A 105 -11.07 -14.14 14.85
C TYR A 105 -9.83 -13.23 14.75
N TYR A 106 -9.99 -11.94 14.46
CA TYR A 106 -8.85 -11.03 14.44
C TYR A 106 -8.10 -11.04 15.78
N ASN A 107 -6.78 -11.25 15.70
CA ASN A 107 -5.90 -11.22 16.88
C ASN A 107 -4.95 -10.01 16.77
N PRO A 108 -5.04 -9.03 17.67
CA PRO A 108 -4.23 -7.81 17.59
C PRO A 108 -2.75 -8.03 17.91
N GLU A 109 -2.37 -9.15 18.55
CA GLU A 109 -0.97 -9.44 18.89
C GLU A 109 -0.23 -10.09 17.72
N THR A 110 -0.92 -10.95 16.97
CA THR A 110 -0.33 -11.69 15.85
C THR A 110 -0.75 -11.16 14.49
N HIS A 111 -1.69 -10.21 14.43
CA HIS A 111 -2.40 -9.76 13.23
C HIS A 111 -3.10 -10.89 12.45
N ASN A 112 -3.23 -12.09 13.02
CA ASN A 112 -3.94 -13.16 12.32
C ASN A 112 -5.40 -12.76 12.07
N TYR A 113 -5.95 -13.11 10.91
CA TYR A 113 -7.27 -12.67 10.42
C TYR A 113 -7.41 -11.12 10.36
N ASP A 114 -6.37 -10.42 9.92
CA ASP A 114 -6.35 -8.96 9.84
C ASP A 114 -7.21 -8.43 8.68
N ALA A 115 -8.51 -8.64 8.77
CA ALA A 115 -9.51 -8.28 7.78
C ALA A 115 -10.63 -7.44 8.39
N GLY A 116 -10.97 -6.34 7.71
CA GLY A 116 -12.04 -5.45 8.07
C GLY A 116 -12.85 -5.01 6.85
N ILE A 117 -14.13 -4.75 7.05
CA ILE A 117 -15.03 -4.20 6.03
C ILE A 117 -15.72 -2.97 6.61
N VAL A 118 -15.75 -1.91 5.82
CA VAL A 118 -16.53 -0.70 6.12
C VAL A 118 -17.62 -0.58 5.06
N GLN A 119 -18.88 -0.49 5.51
CA GLN A 119 -20.03 -0.16 4.69
C GLN A 119 -20.26 1.36 4.75
N ILE A 120 -20.52 1.99 3.61
CA ILE A 120 -20.82 3.44 3.55
C ILE A 120 -22.32 3.72 3.59
N LYS A 121 -22.69 4.97 3.93
CA LYS A 121 -24.10 5.42 4.00
C LYS A 121 -24.76 5.50 2.63
N ASN A 122 -23.99 5.89 1.60
CA ASN A 122 -24.48 6.11 0.23
C ASN A 122 -23.88 5.05 -0.71
N SER A 123 -23.56 5.43 -1.93
CA SER A 123 -22.96 4.55 -2.94
C SER A 123 -21.71 5.19 -3.53
N PHE A 124 -20.73 4.38 -3.91
CA PHE A 124 -19.58 4.78 -4.71
C PHE A 124 -19.92 4.96 -6.20
N GLN A 125 -21.11 4.53 -6.63
CA GLN A 125 -21.52 4.56 -8.04
C GLN A 125 -21.68 5.99 -8.56
N GLY A 126 -21.23 6.24 -9.81
CA GLY A 126 -21.42 7.50 -10.50
C GLY A 126 -20.34 8.56 -10.27
N TYR A 127 -19.37 8.31 -9.41
CA TYR A 127 -18.26 9.23 -9.22
C TYR A 127 -17.09 8.91 -10.14
N LYS A 128 -16.46 9.96 -10.68
CA LYS A 128 -15.28 9.84 -11.55
C LYS A 128 -14.11 9.22 -10.78
N ASN A 129 -13.39 8.29 -11.41
CA ASN A 129 -12.23 7.58 -10.85
C ASN A 129 -12.55 6.82 -9.56
N ILE A 130 -13.78 6.34 -9.40
CA ILE A 130 -14.24 5.52 -8.28
C ILE A 130 -14.98 4.30 -8.83
N ALA A 131 -14.46 3.11 -8.57
CA ALA A 131 -15.05 1.85 -9.01
C ALA A 131 -14.56 0.67 -8.15
N PRO A 132 -15.36 -0.39 -7.97
CA PRO A 132 -14.92 -1.59 -7.29
C PRO A 132 -13.89 -2.39 -8.09
N ILE A 133 -13.05 -3.14 -7.39
CA ILE A 133 -12.11 -4.12 -7.94
C ILE A 133 -12.63 -5.54 -7.72
N ALA A 134 -12.42 -6.43 -8.70
CA ALA A 134 -12.70 -7.84 -8.56
C ALA A 134 -11.78 -8.48 -7.51
N LEU A 135 -12.30 -9.47 -6.77
CA LEU A 135 -11.54 -10.22 -5.79
C LEU A 135 -10.75 -11.37 -6.44
N GLN A 136 -9.56 -11.65 -5.90
CA GLN A 136 -8.79 -12.82 -6.32
C GLN A 136 -9.56 -14.11 -6.02
N ASP A 137 -9.66 -14.99 -7.00
CA ASP A 137 -10.45 -16.22 -6.99
C ASP A 137 -9.61 -17.51 -7.14
N ALA A 138 -8.29 -17.36 -7.17
CA ALA A 138 -7.32 -18.46 -7.24
C ALA A 138 -6.07 -18.16 -6.44
N GLU A 139 -5.27 -19.20 -6.14
CA GLU A 139 -3.94 -19.02 -5.58
C GLU A 139 -3.04 -18.28 -6.57
N VAL A 140 -2.26 -17.34 -6.05
CA VAL A 140 -1.28 -16.60 -6.84
C VAL A 140 0.08 -17.30 -6.71
N PRO A 141 0.66 -17.78 -7.82
CA PRO A 141 1.97 -18.44 -7.79
C PRO A 141 3.08 -17.53 -7.25
N SER A 142 4.12 -18.14 -6.67
CA SER A 142 5.38 -17.44 -6.38
C SER A 142 5.94 -16.82 -7.65
N ASP A 143 6.75 -15.77 -7.49
CA ASP A 143 7.35 -14.97 -8.56
C ASP A 143 6.36 -14.18 -9.44
N THR A 144 5.04 -14.25 -9.13
CA THR A 144 4.06 -13.37 -9.76
C THR A 144 4.37 -11.91 -9.38
N THR A 145 4.47 -11.06 -10.40
CA THR A 145 4.61 -9.61 -10.19
C THR A 145 3.26 -9.00 -9.89
N CYS A 146 3.16 -8.36 -8.74
CA CYS A 146 1.96 -7.68 -8.24
C CYS A 146 2.32 -6.24 -7.88
N TYR A 147 1.35 -5.46 -7.46
CA TYR A 147 1.62 -4.10 -6.98
C TYR A 147 0.81 -3.76 -5.73
N ALA A 148 1.39 -2.92 -4.89
CA ALA A 148 0.69 -2.24 -3.81
C ALA A 148 0.62 -0.75 -4.14
N ALA A 149 -0.45 -0.07 -3.69
CA ALA A 149 -0.62 1.35 -3.91
C ALA A 149 -1.13 2.04 -2.63
N GLY A 150 -0.71 3.31 -2.43
CA GLY A 150 -1.11 4.07 -1.26
C GLY A 150 -0.45 5.45 -1.15
N TRP A 151 -0.76 6.11 -0.04
CA TRP A 151 -0.18 7.41 0.36
C TRP A 151 0.65 7.30 1.65
N GLY A 152 1.13 6.10 1.98
CA GLY A 152 1.97 5.85 3.14
C GLY A 152 3.30 6.59 3.10
N TYR A 153 4.09 6.47 4.16
CA TYR A 153 5.36 7.18 4.24
C TYR A 153 6.29 6.79 3.09
N ASN A 154 6.84 7.80 2.46
CA ASN A 154 7.88 7.68 1.44
C ASN A 154 9.29 7.84 2.02
N ASN A 155 9.37 8.30 3.25
CA ASN A 155 10.60 8.37 4.03
C ASN A 155 10.24 8.07 5.49
N TYR A 156 10.65 6.91 5.96
CA TYR A 156 10.36 6.45 7.32
C TYR A 156 11.02 7.34 8.37
N ASP A 157 12.27 7.73 8.16
CA ASP A 157 13.04 8.50 9.14
C ASP A 157 12.46 9.91 9.32
N ARG A 158 11.94 10.51 8.26
CA ARG A 158 11.30 11.83 8.28
C ARG A 158 9.79 11.77 8.54
N LYS A 159 9.18 10.60 8.52
CA LYS A 159 7.72 10.38 8.64
C LYS A 159 6.91 11.24 7.66
N THR A 160 7.40 11.34 6.41
CA THR A 160 6.75 12.14 5.37
C THR A 160 5.89 11.27 4.48
N SER A 161 4.66 11.72 4.22
CA SER A 161 3.74 11.13 3.23
C SER A 161 3.71 11.98 1.96
N PRO A 162 3.66 11.37 0.77
CA PRO A 162 3.50 12.09 -0.48
C PRO A 162 2.07 12.63 -0.62
N ASP A 163 1.89 13.78 -1.26
CA ASP A 163 0.54 14.22 -1.62
C ASP A 163 -0.07 13.33 -2.71
N ASN A 164 0.73 12.94 -3.70
CA ASN A 164 0.27 12.10 -4.81
C ASN A 164 0.34 10.62 -4.48
N LEU A 165 -0.70 9.88 -4.91
CA LEU A 165 -0.76 8.42 -4.88
C LEU A 165 0.52 7.80 -5.45
N GLN A 166 1.00 6.75 -4.80
CA GLN A 166 2.18 5.99 -5.20
C GLN A 166 1.82 4.52 -5.42
N TYR A 167 2.64 3.83 -6.19
CA TYR A 167 2.62 2.37 -6.28
C TYR A 167 4.02 1.78 -6.30
N ALA A 168 4.15 0.55 -5.85
CA ALA A 168 5.34 -0.26 -5.98
C ALA A 168 5.00 -1.63 -6.53
N THR A 169 5.89 -2.18 -7.36
CA THR A 169 5.80 -3.56 -7.81
C THR A 169 6.55 -4.47 -6.84
N LEU A 170 5.93 -5.58 -6.48
CA LEU A 170 6.48 -6.59 -5.60
C LEU A 170 6.31 -7.96 -6.24
N GLN A 171 7.21 -8.90 -5.92
CA GLN A 171 7.09 -10.29 -6.33
C GLN A 171 6.59 -11.13 -5.18
N VAL A 172 5.58 -11.95 -5.44
CA VAL A 172 5.06 -12.93 -4.48
C VAL A 172 6.15 -13.94 -4.14
N ILE A 173 6.34 -14.23 -2.87
CA ILE A 173 7.24 -15.29 -2.40
C ILE A 173 6.44 -16.51 -1.95
N SER A 174 7.11 -17.67 -1.86
CA SER A 174 6.43 -18.89 -1.43
C SER A 174 5.92 -18.79 0.01
N PRO A 175 4.86 -19.55 0.38
CA PRO A 175 4.40 -19.62 1.76
C PRO A 175 5.49 -20.05 2.74
N GLN A 176 6.39 -20.92 2.31
CA GLN A 176 7.52 -21.38 3.13
C GLN A 176 8.53 -20.25 3.40
N GLN A 177 8.88 -19.48 2.38
CA GLN A 177 9.75 -18.31 2.53
C GLN A 177 9.09 -17.24 3.40
N CYS A 178 7.79 -17.00 3.21
CA CYS A 178 7.00 -16.08 4.03
C CYS A 178 7.02 -16.49 5.51
N SER A 179 6.69 -17.74 5.82
CA SER A 179 6.71 -18.27 7.18
C SER A 179 8.10 -18.22 7.81
N ALA A 180 9.15 -18.59 7.07
CA ALA A 180 10.53 -18.53 7.54
C ALA A 180 10.97 -17.09 7.85
N ALA A 181 10.66 -16.13 6.98
CA ALA A 181 11.02 -14.72 7.16
C ALA A 181 10.37 -14.11 8.41
N TRP A 182 9.18 -14.56 8.77
CA TRP A 182 8.40 -14.10 9.92
C TRP A 182 8.41 -15.06 11.11
N SER A 183 9.36 -16.01 11.17
CA SER A 183 9.52 -16.97 12.27
C SER A 183 8.22 -17.70 12.65
N GLY A 184 7.41 -18.06 11.65
CA GLY A 184 6.14 -18.74 11.82
C GLY A 184 4.93 -17.83 12.09
N TYR A 185 5.11 -16.52 12.24
CA TYR A 185 4.00 -15.57 12.44
C TYR A 185 3.09 -15.46 11.21
N ALA A 186 3.66 -15.57 10.00
CA ALA A 186 2.87 -15.55 8.78
C ALA A 186 2.13 -16.89 8.59
N THR A 187 0.85 -16.89 8.95
CA THR A 187 -0.08 -18.03 8.80
C THR A 187 -0.60 -18.12 7.35
N PRO A 188 -1.35 -19.18 6.97
CA PRO A 188 -2.00 -19.27 5.66
C PRO A 188 -3.01 -18.15 5.34
N GLN A 189 -3.32 -17.29 6.32
CA GLN A 189 -4.15 -16.09 6.11
C GLN A 189 -3.41 -14.96 5.42
N PHE A 190 -2.10 -15.11 5.22
CA PHE A 190 -1.25 -14.10 4.59
C PHE A 190 -0.68 -14.58 3.26
N ILE A 191 -0.46 -13.63 2.38
CA ILE A 191 0.41 -13.72 1.21
C ILE A 191 1.54 -12.72 1.40
N CYS A 192 2.78 -13.13 1.14
CA CYS A 192 3.93 -12.25 1.25
C CYS A 192 4.49 -11.89 -0.12
N ALA A 193 4.99 -10.67 -0.21
CA ALA A 193 5.71 -10.21 -1.40
C ALA A 193 6.85 -9.26 -1.01
N GLN A 194 7.84 -9.13 -1.89
CA GLN A 194 9.01 -8.29 -1.66
C GLN A 194 9.44 -7.56 -2.92
N GLN A 195 10.15 -6.47 -2.77
CA GLN A 195 10.82 -5.79 -3.87
C GLN A 195 12.29 -6.20 -3.96
N ASN A 196 12.82 -6.26 -5.19
CA ASN A 196 14.25 -6.55 -5.41
C ASN A 196 15.17 -5.35 -5.12
N ASN A 197 14.62 -4.15 -4.91
CA ASN A 197 15.37 -2.89 -4.77
C ASN A 197 15.17 -2.21 -3.40
N ASN A 198 14.92 -2.98 -2.33
CA ASN A 198 14.66 -2.49 -0.98
C ASN A 198 13.47 -1.51 -0.86
N GLY A 199 12.50 -1.60 -1.77
CA GLY A 199 11.23 -0.90 -1.63
C GLY A 199 10.29 -1.68 -0.72
N ASP A 200 9.37 -0.97 -0.06
CA ASP A 200 8.43 -1.56 0.88
C ASP A 200 7.15 -0.72 1.01
N VAL A 201 6.04 -1.35 1.39
CA VAL A 201 4.90 -0.62 1.94
C VAL A 201 5.28 -0.05 3.30
N CYS A 202 4.66 1.05 3.68
CA CYS A 202 5.05 1.76 4.90
C CYS A 202 3.82 2.25 5.69
N ASN A 203 4.08 2.90 6.82
CA ASN A 203 3.03 3.47 7.66
C ASN A 203 2.11 4.38 6.85
N GLY A 204 0.81 4.12 6.90
CA GLY A 204 -0.22 4.78 6.10
C GLY A 204 -0.68 3.98 4.87
N ASP A 205 0.05 2.92 4.47
CA ASP A 205 -0.39 1.97 3.43
C ASP A 205 -1.21 0.81 4.01
N SER A 206 -1.23 0.64 5.33
CA SER A 206 -2.02 -0.36 6.07
C SER A 206 -3.45 -0.46 5.53
N GLY A 207 -3.94 -1.66 5.26
CA GLY A 207 -5.27 -1.90 4.69
C GLY A 207 -5.42 -1.58 3.21
N GLY A 208 -4.42 -0.92 2.61
CA GLY A 208 -4.39 -0.60 1.19
C GLY A 208 -4.25 -1.83 0.29
N PRO A 209 -4.55 -1.68 -1.02
CA PRO A 209 -4.61 -2.78 -1.96
C PRO A 209 -3.25 -3.40 -2.26
N PHE A 210 -3.23 -4.73 -2.32
CA PHE A 210 -2.24 -5.56 -2.99
C PHE A 210 -2.93 -6.28 -4.14
N VAL A 211 -2.50 -6.05 -5.37
CA VAL A 211 -3.21 -6.46 -6.59
C VAL A 211 -2.29 -7.28 -7.48
N CYS A 212 -2.79 -8.43 -7.90
CA CYS A 212 -2.16 -9.31 -8.87
C CYS A 212 -3.17 -9.62 -9.98
N ASN A 213 -2.74 -9.58 -11.25
CA ASN A 213 -3.60 -9.89 -12.39
C ASN A 213 -4.94 -9.12 -12.36
N ASP A 214 -4.87 -7.82 -12.03
CA ASP A 214 -6.03 -6.91 -11.92
C ASP A 214 -7.11 -7.32 -10.89
N LYS A 215 -6.78 -8.22 -9.96
CA LYS A 215 -7.65 -8.66 -8.88
C LYS A 215 -7.07 -8.30 -7.51
N LEU A 216 -7.93 -7.87 -6.59
CA LEU A 216 -7.55 -7.64 -5.20
C LEU A 216 -7.12 -8.96 -4.56
N THR A 217 -5.83 -9.09 -4.32
CA THR A 217 -5.20 -10.30 -3.80
C THR A 217 -5.00 -10.20 -2.29
N GLY A 218 -4.81 -9.00 -1.77
CA GLY A 218 -4.64 -8.79 -0.34
C GLY A 218 -4.82 -7.35 0.11
N ALA A 219 -4.83 -7.16 1.43
CA ALA A 219 -4.73 -5.86 2.09
C ALA A 219 -3.42 -5.78 2.88
N THR A 220 -2.72 -4.67 2.79
CA THR A 220 -1.48 -4.43 3.53
C THR A 220 -1.69 -4.61 5.03
N SER A 221 -0.97 -5.54 5.64
CA SER A 221 -1.09 -5.86 7.07
C SER A 221 0.14 -5.42 7.85
N TYR A 222 1.30 -6.01 7.60
CA TYR A 222 2.54 -5.63 8.26
C TYR A 222 3.75 -5.80 7.34
N GLY A 223 4.85 -5.15 7.70
CA GLY A 223 6.13 -5.18 6.98
C GLY A 223 7.31 -5.03 7.91
N GLY A 224 8.51 -5.03 7.35
CA GLY A 224 9.75 -4.88 8.10
C GLY A 224 9.85 -3.52 8.79
N VAL A 225 10.57 -3.47 9.92
CA VAL A 225 10.84 -2.22 10.64
C VAL A 225 11.52 -1.21 9.72
N ALA A 226 11.06 0.04 9.78
CA ALA A 226 11.56 1.16 9.00
C ALA A 226 11.33 1.04 7.48
N CYS A 227 10.47 0.12 7.01
CA CYS A 227 10.08 0.00 5.60
C CYS A 227 11.28 -0.06 4.64
N ARG A 228 12.30 -0.84 4.99
CA ARG A 228 13.58 -0.92 4.24
C ARG A 228 13.69 -2.17 3.36
N GLY A 229 12.59 -2.91 3.19
CA GLY A 229 12.56 -4.12 2.37
C GLY A 229 13.47 -5.27 2.84
N LYS A 230 13.92 -5.24 4.10
CA LYS A 230 14.74 -6.32 4.68
C LYS A 230 13.96 -7.60 4.96
N LEU A 231 12.67 -7.45 5.25
CA LEU A 231 11.70 -8.52 5.40
C LEU A 231 10.61 -8.34 4.34
N PRO A 232 10.00 -9.41 3.85
CA PRO A 232 8.89 -9.30 2.91
C PRO A 232 7.69 -8.63 3.59
N SER A 233 6.93 -7.84 2.83
CA SER A 233 5.65 -7.32 3.28
C SER A 233 4.62 -8.44 3.32
N ALA A 234 3.77 -8.46 4.35
CA ALA A 234 2.67 -9.40 4.51
C ALA A 234 1.32 -8.72 4.28
N PHE A 235 0.49 -9.37 3.49
CA PHE A 235 -0.84 -8.90 3.11
C PHE A 235 -1.88 -9.92 3.56
N THR A 236 -2.99 -9.45 4.13
CA THR A 236 -4.15 -10.32 4.43
C THR A 236 -4.67 -10.90 3.13
N LYS A 237 -4.59 -12.21 2.96
CA LYS A 237 -4.87 -12.92 1.70
C LYS A 237 -6.38 -13.03 1.45
N VAL A 238 -6.87 -12.35 0.42
CA VAL A 238 -8.30 -12.34 0.05
C VAL A 238 -8.83 -13.75 -0.28
N PHE A 239 -8.03 -14.58 -0.94
CA PHE A 239 -8.41 -15.95 -1.32
C PHE A 239 -8.29 -16.96 -0.16
N ALA A 240 -7.74 -16.59 1.00
CA ALA A 240 -7.75 -17.48 2.17
C ALA A 240 -9.20 -17.82 2.56
N PRO A 241 -9.54 -19.11 2.79
CA PRO A 241 -10.93 -19.53 2.94
C PRO A 241 -11.73 -18.75 3.98
N ALA A 242 -11.15 -18.52 5.16
CA ALA A 242 -11.83 -17.78 6.23
C ALA A 242 -12.01 -16.30 5.88
N ILE A 243 -11.03 -15.67 5.22
CA ILE A 243 -11.14 -14.28 4.76
C ILE A 243 -12.18 -14.15 3.65
N ARG A 244 -12.19 -15.09 2.70
CA ARG A 244 -13.17 -15.12 1.62
C ARG A 244 -14.60 -15.31 2.14
N GLU A 245 -14.79 -16.20 3.11
CA GLU A 245 -16.08 -16.41 3.76
C GLU A 245 -16.54 -15.16 4.53
N PHE A 246 -15.64 -14.51 5.25
CA PHE A 246 -15.93 -13.25 5.92
C PHE A 246 -16.40 -12.18 4.92
N ILE A 247 -15.69 -12.01 3.79
CA ILE A 247 -16.10 -11.04 2.75
C ILE A 247 -17.47 -11.41 2.21
N ARG A 248 -17.72 -12.69 1.90
CA ARG A 248 -19.02 -13.16 1.39
C ARG A 248 -20.14 -12.90 2.38
N SER A 249 -19.95 -13.20 3.64
CA SER A 249 -20.98 -13.04 4.69
C SER A 249 -21.37 -11.57 4.92
N VAL A 250 -20.44 -10.63 4.68
CA VAL A 250 -20.66 -9.21 4.96
C VAL A 250 -21.06 -8.43 3.71
N ALA A 251 -20.39 -8.67 2.58
CA ALA A 251 -20.56 -7.89 1.35
C ALA A 251 -21.36 -8.63 0.26
N GLY A 252 -21.67 -9.91 0.43
CA GLY A 252 -22.49 -10.69 -0.49
C GLY A 252 -21.79 -11.13 -1.78
N ILE A 253 -20.42 -11.13 -1.84
CA ILE A 253 -19.65 -11.41 -3.05
C ILE A 253 -18.58 -12.48 -2.83
#